data_d0843bdefa1c50d7a52326a9f3b4673b
#
_entry.id   d0843bdefa1c50d7a52326a9f3b4673b
#
_cell.length_a   1.000
_cell.length_b   1.000
_cell.length_c   1.000
_cell.angle_alpha   90.00
_cell.angle_beta   90.00
_cell.angle_gamma   90.00
#
_symmetry.space_group_name_H-M   'P 1'
#
loop_
_entity.id
_entity.type
_entity.pdbx_description
1 polymer ?
#
loop_
_entity_poly.entity_id
_entity_poly.type
_entity_poly.pdbx_seq_one_letter_code
_entity_poly.pdbx_strand_id
1 'polypeptide(L)'
;MILVDTSVWVDYFRGTDSPQAAKLDSLLGAEPLAIGDIVLTEVLQGVDGDREFEQTRALLATLDLVQVGGADVAVEAARNFRRLRALGVTVRKTVDTLIATRCIVSGYELLHGDRDFIPFETFLGLRTVDCGDALRG
;
A
#
# COMPACT_ATOMS: atom_id res chain seq x y z
N MET A 1 -10.49 7.80 1.22
CA MET A 1 -9.03 7.93 1.34
C MET A 1 -8.37 6.75 0.63
N ILE A 2 -7.38 7.02 -0.18
CA ILE A 2 -6.62 5.99 -0.89
C ILE A 2 -5.23 5.90 -0.27
N LEU A 3 -4.85 4.69 0.16
CA LEU A 3 -3.51 4.37 0.61
C LEU A 3 -2.73 3.74 -0.55
N VAL A 4 -1.50 4.15 -0.76
CA VAL A 4 -0.68 3.67 -1.88
C VAL A 4 0.45 2.80 -1.34
N ASP A 5 0.59 1.60 -1.89
CA ASP A 5 1.64 0.65 -1.48
C ASP A 5 3.02 1.09 -1.96
N THR A 6 4.05 0.62 -1.26
CA THR A 6 5.45 0.95 -1.52
C THR A 6 5.85 0.70 -2.98
N SER A 7 5.46 -0.44 -3.54
CA SER A 7 5.85 -0.82 -4.91
C SER A 7 5.38 0.20 -5.94
N VAL A 8 4.21 0.78 -5.74
CA VAL A 8 3.65 1.78 -6.66
C VAL A 8 4.46 3.09 -6.59
N TRP A 9 4.80 3.53 -5.38
CA TRP A 9 5.65 4.71 -5.21
C TRP A 9 7.03 4.51 -5.84
N VAL A 10 7.63 3.34 -5.65
CA VAL A 10 8.94 3.01 -6.22
C VAL A 10 8.88 3.07 -7.75
N ASP A 11 7.87 2.46 -8.36
CA ASP A 11 7.67 2.50 -9.81
C ASP A 11 7.48 3.94 -10.29
N TYR A 12 6.68 4.72 -9.58
CA TYR A 12 6.42 6.12 -9.93
C TYR A 12 7.72 6.94 -9.94
N PHE A 13 8.53 6.83 -8.89
CA PHE A 13 9.78 7.59 -8.79
C PHE A 13 10.85 7.11 -9.77
N ARG A 14 10.84 5.83 -10.14
CA ARG A 14 11.76 5.28 -11.14
C ARG A 14 11.33 5.54 -12.57
N GLY A 15 10.13 6.05 -12.78
CA GLY A 15 9.58 6.21 -14.11
C GLY A 15 9.23 4.89 -14.80
N THR A 16 9.03 3.83 -14.03
CA THR A 16 8.61 2.53 -14.56
C THR A 16 7.21 2.63 -15.13
N ASP A 17 7.03 2.17 -16.37
CA ASP A 17 5.74 2.18 -17.03
C ASP A 17 4.88 1.04 -16.49
N SER A 18 3.89 1.39 -15.69
CA SER A 18 2.93 0.43 -15.14
C SER A 18 1.54 1.07 -15.01
N PRO A 19 0.46 0.27 -15.10
CA PRO A 19 -0.90 0.80 -14.89
C PRO A 19 -1.05 1.45 -13.52
N GLN A 20 -0.41 0.90 -12.49
CA GLN A 20 -0.49 1.42 -11.12
C GLN A 20 0.21 2.77 -10.99
N ALA A 21 1.41 2.93 -11.57
CA ALA A 21 2.13 4.20 -11.55
C ALA A 21 1.38 5.27 -12.35
N ALA A 22 0.81 4.91 -13.49
CA ALA A 22 -0.03 5.83 -14.28
C ALA A 22 -1.27 6.26 -13.49
N LYS A 23 -1.90 5.33 -12.77
CA LYS A 23 -3.04 5.62 -11.93
C LYS A 23 -2.67 6.56 -10.79
N LEU A 24 -1.53 6.33 -10.13
CA LEU A 24 -1.02 7.23 -9.09
C LEU A 24 -0.82 8.63 -9.63
N ASP A 25 -0.21 8.77 -10.79
CA ASP A 25 0.01 10.06 -11.41
C ASP A 25 -1.31 10.81 -11.64
N SER A 26 -2.34 10.11 -12.10
CA SER A 26 -3.66 10.70 -12.31
C SER A 26 -4.36 11.11 -11.02
N LEU A 27 -4.06 10.45 -9.91
CA LEU A 27 -4.69 10.72 -8.61
C LEU A 27 -4.00 11.83 -7.83
N LEU A 28 -2.70 12.05 -8.07
CA LEU A 28 -1.94 13.08 -7.36
C LEU A 28 -2.54 14.47 -7.65
N GLY A 29 -2.91 15.17 -6.59
CA GLY A 29 -3.55 16.48 -6.68
C GLY A 29 -5.03 16.46 -7.01
N ALA A 30 -5.62 15.29 -7.34
CA ALA A 30 -7.02 15.16 -7.71
C ALA A 30 -7.88 14.48 -6.63
N GLU A 31 -7.27 13.55 -5.88
CA GLU A 31 -7.95 12.76 -4.86
C GLU A 31 -7.16 12.79 -3.55
N PRO A 32 -7.82 12.61 -2.40
CA PRO A 32 -7.12 12.49 -1.12
C PRO A 32 -6.31 11.20 -1.09
N LEU A 33 -4.99 11.34 -1.00
CA LEU A 33 -4.04 10.23 -0.88
C LEU A 33 -3.40 10.26 0.49
N ALA A 34 -3.16 9.06 1.04
CA ALA A 34 -2.44 8.87 2.28
C ALA A 34 -1.20 8.02 2.06
N ILE A 35 -0.22 8.21 2.90
CA ILE A 35 0.95 7.35 2.96
C ILE A 35 1.05 6.73 4.35
N GLY A 36 1.23 5.41 4.39
CA GLY A 36 1.49 4.70 5.64
C GLY A 36 2.88 5.00 6.16
N ASP A 37 3.04 5.06 7.47
CA ASP A 37 4.35 5.30 8.09
C ASP A 37 5.38 4.24 7.68
N ILE A 38 4.98 2.97 7.62
CA ILE A 38 5.85 1.88 7.15
C ILE A 38 6.21 2.08 5.68
N VAL A 39 5.26 2.48 4.84
CA VAL A 39 5.50 2.74 3.43
C VAL A 39 6.46 3.92 3.25
N LEU A 40 6.29 4.99 4.01
CA LEU A 40 7.20 6.11 4.01
C LEU A 40 8.63 5.67 4.33
N THR A 41 8.79 4.81 5.33
CA THR A 41 10.09 4.24 5.69
C THR A 41 10.68 3.43 4.54
N GLU A 42 9.89 2.55 3.94
CA GLU A 42 10.36 1.68 2.85
C GLU A 42 10.79 2.47 1.62
N VAL A 43 10.02 3.50 1.26
CA VAL A 43 10.34 4.35 0.12
C VAL A 43 11.63 5.14 0.38
N LEU A 44 11.72 5.80 1.53
CA LEU A 44 12.85 6.66 1.84
C LEU A 44 14.15 5.89 2.06
N GLN A 45 14.09 4.71 2.67
CA GLN A 45 15.32 3.91 2.87
C GLN A 45 15.94 3.43 1.55
N GLY A 46 15.17 3.39 0.48
CA GLY A 46 15.64 3.00 -0.84
C GLY A 46 16.19 4.14 -1.68
N VAL A 47 16.16 5.38 -1.20
CA VAL A 47 16.65 6.54 -1.95
C VAL A 47 18.14 6.73 -1.69
N ASP A 48 18.93 6.78 -2.77
CA ASP A 48 20.36 7.08 -2.69
C ASP A 48 20.57 8.60 -2.72
N GLY A 49 21.53 9.07 -1.93
CA GLY A 49 21.92 10.47 -1.91
C GLY A 49 21.03 11.34 -1.02
N ASP A 50 21.68 12.27 -0.33
CA ASP A 50 20.99 13.13 0.66
C ASP A 50 20.03 14.11 0.00
N ARG A 51 20.39 14.64 -1.16
CA ARG A 51 19.55 15.60 -1.90
C ARG A 51 18.26 14.94 -2.36
N GLU A 52 18.34 13.77 -2.97
CA GLU A 52 17.20 13.01 -3.45
C GLU A 52 16.33 12.56 -2.29
N PHE A 53 16.94 12.16 -1.18
CA PHE A 53 16.22 11.81 0.04
C PHE A 53 15.35 12.99 0.53
N GLU A 54 15.93 14.18 0.65
CA GLU A 54 15.19 15.36 1.13
C GLU A 54 14.10 15.80 0.14
N GLN A 55 14.35 15.69 -1.17
CA GLN A 55 13.35 16.02 -2.18
C GLN A 55 12.17 15.05 -2.13
N THR A 56 12.45 13.76 -2.01
CA THR A 56 11.40 12.73 -1.90
C THR A 56 10.63 12.89 -0.59
N ARG A 57 11.33 13.12 0.51
CA ARG A 57 10.69 13.36 1.80
C ARG A 57 9.74 14.55 1.75
N ALA A 58 10.17 15.66 1.15
CA ALA A 58 9.35 16.87 1.03
C ALA A 58 8.08 16.62 0.20
N LEU A 59 8.20 15.88 -0.89
CA LEU A 59 7.04 15.52 -1.72
C LEU A 59 6.05 14.65 -0.94
N LEU A 60 6.55 13.62 -0.27
CA LEU A 60 5.69 12.70 0.48
C LEU A 60 5.08 13.34 1.73
N ALA A 61 5.71 14.39 2.28
CA ALA A 61 5.17 15.14 3.41
C ALA A 61 3.91 15.94 3.06
N THR A 62 3.59 16.10 1.79
CA THR A 62 2.34 16.75 1.37
C THR A 62 1.12 15.82 1.49
N LEU A 63 1.33 14.54 1.73
CA LEU A 63 0.27 13.56 1.87
C LEU A 63 -0.13 13.39 3.34
N ASP A 64 -1.34 12.89 3.57
CA ASP A 64 -1.76 12.53 4.91
C ASP A 64 -0.98 11.30 5.39
N LEU A 65 -0.38 11.39 6.57
CA LEU A 65 0.35 10.27 7.17
C LEU A 65 -0.60 9.40 7.97
N VAL A 66 -0.58 8.09 7.70
CA VAL A 66 -1.40 7.10 8.38
C VAL A 66 -0.51 6.15 9.18
N GLN A 67 -0.83 5.95 10.45
CA GLN A 67 -0.21 4.89 11.25
C GLN A 67 -0.77 3.55 10.79
N VAL A 68 0.07 2.73 10.17
CA VAL A 68 -0.37 1.44 9.62
C VAL A 68 -0.64 0.44 10.74
N GLY A 69 0.28 0.31 11.68
CA GLY A 69 0.15 -0.60 12.82
C GLY A 69 -0.65 0.01 13.97
N GLY A 70 -0.27 -0.36 15.17
CA GLY A 70 -0.96 0.03 16.39
C GLY A 70 -1.70 -1.14 17.01
N ALA A 71 -2.12 -0.99 18.27
CA ALA A 71 -2.71 -2.08 19.04
C ALA A 71 -4.00 -2.61 18.40
N ASP A 72 -4.81 -1.72 17.85
CA ASP A 72 -6.08 -2.06 17.21
C ASP A 72 -5.86 -2.94 15.96
N VAL A 73 -4.90 -2.59 15.14
CA VAL A 73 -4.60 -3.30 13.88
C VAL A 73 -3.75 -4.54 14.13
N ALA A 74 -2.85 -4.51 15.09
CA ALA A 74 -1.92 -5.63 15.34
C ALA A 74 -2.67 -6.94 15.62
N VAL A 75 -3.67 -6.91 16.48
CA VAL A 75 -4.46 -8.10 16.83
C VAL A 75 -5.33 -8.54 15.64
N GLU A 76 -5.98 -7.60 14.98
CA GLU A 76 -6.83 -7.91 13.83
C GLU A 76 -6.02 -8.44 12.64
N ALA A 77 -4.81 -7.93 12.44
CA ALA A 77 -3.89 -8.44 11.42
C ALA A 77 -3.53 -9.90 11.69
N ALA A 78 -3.25 -10.24 12.94
CA ALA A 78 -2.99 -11.62 13.32
C ALA A 78 -4.20 -12.53 13.04
N ARG A 79 -5.40 -12.06 13.32
CA ARG A 79 -6.63 -12.79 13.00
C ARG A 79 -6.79 -12.99 11.50
N ASN A 80 -6.54 -11.96 10.71
CA ASN A 80 -6.64 -12.03 9.25
C ASN A 80 -5.62 -13.00 8.66
N PHE A 81 -4.39 -12.99 9.14
CA PHE A 81 -3.38 -13.98 8.74
C PHE A 81 -3.86 -15.41 9.00
N ARG A 82 -4.42 -15.66 10.18
CA ARG A 82 -4.93 -16.98 10.56
C ARG A 82 -6.12 -17.40 9.71
N ARG A 83 -7.03 -16.47 9.40
CA ARG A 83 -8.19 -16.74 8.53
C ARG A 83 -7.75 -17.18 7.15
N LEU A 84 -6.79 -16.46 6.56
CA LEU A 84 -6.26 -16.80 5.24
C LEU A 84 -5.54 -18.15 5.27
N ARG A 85 -4.74 -18.41 6.31
CA ARG A 85 -4.06 -19.70 6.46
C ARG A 85 -5.06 -20.87 6.54
N ALA A 86 -6.17 -20.69 7.25
CA ALA A 86 -7.22 -21.68 7.34
C ALA A 86 -7.87 -21.96 5.97
N LEU A 87 -7.84 -21.00 5.06
CA LEU A 87 -8.31 -21.13 3.68
C LEU A 87 -7.24 -21.64 2.71
N GLY A 88 -6.07 -22.02 3.23
CA GLY A 88 -4.97 -22.54 2.42
C GLY A 88 -4.06 -21.45 1.83
N VAL A 89 -4.21 -20.22 2.27
CA VAL A 89 -3.39 -19.09 1.79
C VAL A 89 -2.35 -18.74 2.85
N THR A 90 -1.07 -18.77 2.45
CA THR A 90 0.03 -18.33 3.30
C THR A 90 0.48 -16.95 2.85
N VAL A 91 0.39 -15.97 3.75
CA VAL A 91 0.89 -14.62 3.51
C VAL A 91 2.38 -14.59 3.82
N ARG A 92 3.17 -14.11 2.88
CA ARG A 92 4.64 -14.17 3.00
C ARG A 92 5.23 -13.02 3.82
N LYS A 93 4.56 -11.87 3.87
CA LYS A 93 5.07 -10.67 4.54
C LYS A 93 4.07 -10.12 5.54
N THR A 94 4.50 -10.01 6.80
CA THR A 94 3.70 -9.40 7.86
C THR A 94 3.31 -7.96 7.54
N VAL A 95 4.20 -7.22 6.89
CA VAL A 95 3.93 -5.82 6.50
C VAL A 95 2.71 -5.73 5.59
N ASP A 96 2.56 -6.65 4.63
CA ASP A 96 1.40 -6.66 3.73
C ASP A 96 0.11 -6.94 4.50
N THR A 97 0.15 -7.84 5.48
CA THR A 97 -1.01 -8.10 6.34
C THR A 97 -1.40 -6.85 7.14
N LEU A 98 -0.42 -6.11 7.67
CA LEU A 98 -0.68 -4.88 8.41
C LEU A 98 -1.29 -3.80 7.52
N ILE A 99 -0.74 -3.60 6.34
CA ILE A 99 -1.24 -2.60 5.38
C ILE A 99 -2.68 -2.93 4.96
N ALA A 100 -2.93 -4.17 4.56
CA ALA A 100 -4.27 -4.61 4.16
C ALA A 100 -5.27 -4.47 5.31
N THR A 101 -4.89 -4.87 6.51
CA THR A 101 -5.75 -4.79 7.69
C THR A 101 -6.08 -3.35 8.06
N ARG A 102 -5.09 -2.44 7.99
CA ARG A 102 -5.34 -1.01 8.21
C ARG A 102 -6.37 -0.48 7.25
N CYS A 103 -6.26 -0.81 5.97
CA CYS A 103 -7.22 -0.38 4.97
C CYS A 103 -8.61 -0.93 5.25
N ILE A 104 -8.73 -2.20 5.61
CA ILE A 104 -10.02 -2.83 5.93
C ILE A 104 -10.66 -2.16 7.15
N VAL A 105 -9.91 -2.01 8.23
CA VAL A 105 -10.40 -1.45 9.49
C VAL A 105 -10.81 0.01 9.34
N SER A 106 -10.03 0.79 8.59
CA SER A 106 -10.24 2.22 8.43
C SER A 106 -11.11 2.59 7.22
N GLY A 107 -11.49 1.63 6.41
CA GLY A 107 -12.32 1.88 5.23
C GLY A 107 -11.56 2.55 4.08
N TYR A 108 -10.26 2.37 3.99
CA TYR A 108 -9.45 2.91 2.91
C TYR A 108 -9.40 1.96 1.72
N GLU A 109 -9.26 2.53 0.53
CA GLU A 109 -8.91 1.76 -0.66
C GLU A 109 -7.38 1.66 -0.76
N LEU A 110 -6.88 0.55 -1.29
CA LEU A 110 -5.45 0.33 -1.51
C LEU A 110 -5.12 0.36 -2.99
N LEU A 111 -4.16 1.20 -3.36
CA LEU A 111 -3.55 1.18 -4.69
C LEU A 111 -2.27 0.33 -4.60
N HIS A 112 -2.25 -0.80 -5.30
CA HIS A 112 -1.14 -1.74 -5.27
C HIS A 112 -0.93 -2.43 -6.62
N GLY A 113 0.25 -3.01 -6.81
CA GLY A 113 0.61 -3.83 -7.95
C GLY A 113 1.12 -5.20 -7.54
N ASP A 114 0.68 -5.74 -6.40
CA ASP A 114 1.20 -6.98 -5.83
C ASP A 114 0.08 -8.01 -5.66
N ARG A 115 0.26 -9.20 -6.26
CA ARG A 115 -0.70 -10.31 -6.16
C ARG A 115 -0.90 -10.79 -4.71
N ASP A 116 0.05 -10.52 -3.83
CA ASP A 116 -0.05 -10.92 -2.42
C ASP A 116 -1.23 -10.24 -1.71
N PHE A 117 -1.75 -9.13 -2.23
CA PHE A 117 -2.95 -8.48 -1.69
C PHE A 117 -4.26 -9.07 -2.19
N ILE A 118 -4.25 -9.85 -3.27
CA ILE A 118 -5.50 -10.40 -3.86
C ILE A 118 -6.29 -11.24 -2.87
N PRO A 119 -5.69 -12.12 -2.05
CA PRO A 119 -6.48 -12.88 -1.07
C PRO A 119 -7.23 -12.02 -0.06
N PHE A 120 -6.66 -10.86 0.29
CA PHE A 120 -7.34 -9.91 1.19
C PHE A 120 -8.58 -9.32 0.52
N GLU A 121 -8.54 -9.05 -0.78
CA GLU A 121 -9.72 -8.62 -1.53
C GLU A 121 -10.75 -9.73 -1.61
N THR A 122 -10.31 -10.92 -2.00
CA THR A 122 -11.21 -12.06 -2.26
C THR A 122 -11.95 -12.51 -1.01
N PHE A 123 -11.25 -12.57 0.12
CA PHE A 123 -11.78 -13.21 1.32
C PHE A 123 -12.08 -12.27 2.49
N LEU A 124 -11.44 -11.11 2.54
CA LEU A 124 -11.47 -10.26 3.72
C LEU A 124 -12.04 -8.85 3.48
N GLY A 125 -12.52 -8.58 2.28
CA GLY A 125 -13.20 -7.32 1.97
C GLY A 125 -12.30 -6.12 1.77
N LEU A 126 -11.00 -6.33 1.49
CA LEU A 126 -10.12 -5.24 1.10
C LEU A 126 -10.62 -4.62 -0.20
N ARG A 127 -10.80 -3.29 -0.22
CA ARG A 127 -11.14 -2.56 -1.43
C ARG A 127 -9.87 -2.04 -2.08
N THR A 128 -9.75 -2.20 -3.38
CA THR A 128 -8.59 -1.77 -4.15
C THR A 128 -8.98 -0.85 -5.27
N VAL A 129 -8.01 -0.02 -5.69
CA VAL A 129 -8.22 0.90 -6.81
C VAL A 129 -8.07 0.13 -8.11
N ASP A 130 -9.06 0.27 -9.00
CA ASP A 130 -9.02 -0.37 -10.31
C ASP A 130 -8.04 0.37 -11.23
N CYS A 131 -7.09 -0.38 -11.79
CA CYS A 131 -6.08 0.13 -12.71
C CYS A 131 -6.18 -0.49 -14.10
N GLY A 132 -7.26 -1.18 -14.42
CA GLY A 132 -7.34 -1.95 -15.65
C GLY A 132 -6.41 -3.17 -15.59
N ASP A 133 -6.55 -3.99 -14.63
CA ASP A 133 -5.55 -4.78 -13.93
C ASP A 133 -5.08 -6.06 -14.64
N ALA A 134 -3.81 -6.10 -15.01
CA ALA A 134 -3.13 -7.29 -15.55
C ALA A 134 -2.88 -8.37 -14.49
N LEU A 135 -2.96 -8.06 -13.19
CA LEU A 135 -2.73 -9.04 -12.11
C LEU A 135 -3.82 -10.13 -12.08
N ARG A 136 -5.00 -9.83 -12.63
CA ARG A 136 -6.18 -10.70 -12.59
C ARG A 136 -6.43 -11.45 -13.89
N GLY A 137 -5.64 -11.11 -14.89
CA GLY A 137 -5.75 -11.68 -16.23
C GLY A 137 -5.27 -13.12 -16.37
#